data_2402ff336cfbb8a1d67a1853115bcd3c
#
_entry.id   2402ff336cfbb8a1d67a1853115bcd3c
#
_cell.length_a   1.000
_cell.length_b   1.000
_cell.length_c   1.000
_cell.angle_alpha   90.00
_cell.angle_beta   90.00
_cell.angle_gamma   90.00
#
_symmetry.space_group_name_H-M   'P 1'
#
loop_
_entity.id
_entity.type
_entity.pdbx_description
1 polymer ?
#
loop_
_entity_poly.entity_id
_entity_poly.type
_entity_poly.pdbx_seq_one_letter_code
_entity_poly.pdbx_strand_id
1 'polypeptide(L)'
;SNPDSDRSAAITQFVESMGGSVSMFSIVRGSSDVIVGIDGLDFDTVASMKIAVMSSGVMTSMDILEEVDMKSIVTKAKTASENYKKPGE
;
A
#
# COMPACT_ATOMS: atom_id res chain seq x y z
N SER A 1 -19.91 -16.55 13.41
CA SER A 1 -18.60 -15.90 13.50
C SER A 1 -18.73 -14.42 13.23
N ASN A 2 -17.71 -13.66 13.63
CA ASN A 2 -17.65 -12.23 13.42
C ASN A 2 -17.13 -11.95 12.00
N PRO A 3 -17.92 -11.29 11.11
CA PRO A 3 -17.47 -11.00 9.73
C PRO A 3 -16.16 -10.22 9.67
N ASP A 4 -15.91 -9.30 10.59
CA ASP A 4 -14.69 -8.52 10.61
C ASP A 4 -13.47 -9.36 10.98
N SER A 5 -13.63 -10.31 11.91
CA SER A 5 -12.57 -11.28 12.23
C SER A 5 -12.27 -12.18 11.05
N ASP A 6 -13.31 -12.62 10.33
CA ASP A 6 -13.14 -13.46 9.14
C ASP A 6 -12.42 -12.71 8.03
N ARG A 7 -12.75 -11.43 7.82
CA ARG A 7 -12.07 -10.57 6.84
C ARG A 7 -10.60 -10.38 7.20
N SER A 8 -10.32 -10.09 8.46
CA SER A 8 -8.96 -9.91 8.94
C SER A 8 -8.14 -11.19 8.74
N ALA A 9 -8.70 -12.35 9.07
CA ALA A 9 -8.02 -13.62 8.89
C ALA A 9 -7.73 -13.91 7.42
N ALA A 10 -8.69 -13.67 6.54
CA ALA A 10 -8.53 -13.90 5.10
C ALA A 10 -7.45 -12.99 4.51
N ILE A 11 -7.44 -11.73 4.89
CA ILE A 11 -6.44 -10.76 4.41
C ILE A 11 -5.05 -11.14 4.92
N THR A 12 -4.95 -11.50 6.20
CA THR A 12 -3.68 -11.92 6.79
C THR A 12 -3.12 -13.15 6.08
N GLN A 13 -3.95 -14.15 5.83
CA GLN A 13 -3.53 -15.34 5.10
C GLN A 13 -3.04 -15.02 3.70
N PHE A 14 -3.74 -14.15 2.99
CA PHE A 14 -3.35 -13.75 1.65
C PHE A 14 -2.00 -13.06 1.65
N VAL A 15 -1.81 -12.08 2.52
CA VAL A 15 -0.56 -11.32 2.64
C VAL A 15 0.60 -12.26 2.99
N GLU A 16 0.40 -13.15 3.94
CA GLU A 16 1.44 -14.12 4.35
C GLU A 16 1.79 -15.09 3.23
N SER A 17 0.80 -15.51 2.44
CA SER A 17 1.05 -16.39 1.29
C SER A 17 1.92 -15.73 0.23
N MET A 18 1.94 -14.40 0.17
CA MET A 18 2.76 -13.63 -0.76
C MET A 18 4.13 -13.26 -0.16
N GLY A 19 4.40 -13.65 1.07
CA GLY A 19 5.69 -13.41 1.73
C GLY A 19 5.72 -12.19 2.63
N GLY A 20 4.60 -11.55 2.87
CA GLY A 20 4.51 -10.37 3.74
C GLY A 20 3.91 -10.66 5.10
N SER A 21 3.69 -9.60 5.85
CA SER A 21 3.02 -9.65 7.14
C SER A 21 2.07 -8.46 7.28
N VAL A 22 1.00 -8.64 8.05
CA VAL A 22 0.05 -7.56 8.35
C VAL A 22 0.47 -6.91 9.66
N SER A 23 0.79 -5.61 9.62
CA SER A 23 1.16 -4.83 10.80
C SER A 23 -0.04 -4.14 11.43
N MET A 24 -1.10 -3.91 10.64
CA MET A 24 -2.28 -3.21 11.13
C MET A 24 -3.49 -3.62 10.28
N PHE A 25 -4.62 -3.79 10.95
CA PHE A 25 -5.92 -3.96 10.30
C PHE A 25 -6.91 -3.09 11.05
N SER A 26 -7.54 -2.14 10.37
CA SER A 26 -8.50 -1.22 10.98
C SER A 26 -9.75 -1.10 10.15
N ILE A 27 -10.88 -1.23 10.81
CA ILE A 27 -12.19 -0.93 10.21
C ILE A 27 -12.42 0.56 10.44
N VAL A 28 -12.71 1.29 9.38
CA VAL A 28 -12.83 2.75 9.42
C VAL A 28 -14.13 3.18 8.75
N ARG A 29 -14.48 4.43 8.98
CA ARG A 29 -15.62 5.07 8.34
C ARG A 29 -15.13 6.31 7.61
N GLY A 30 -15.55 6.47 6.36
CA GLY A 30 -15.15 7.59 5.52
C GLY A 30 -15.02 7.16 4.07
N SER A 31 -13.98 7.63 3.42
CA SER A 31 -13.72 7.29 2.01
C SER A 31 -13.30 5.82 1.81
N SER A 32 -12.87 5.16 2.87
CA SER A 32 -12.50 3.74 2.87
C SER A 32 -13.21 3.02 4.00
N ASP A 33 -13.39 1.71 3.86
CA ASP A 33 -13.99 0.85 4.90
C ASP A 33 -12.92 0.20 5.78
N VAL A 34 -11.80 -0.14 5.19
CA VAL A 34 -10.73 -0.91 5.84
C VAL A 34 -9.39 -0.31 5.45
N ILE A 35 -8.50 -0.23 6.42
CA ILE A 35 -7.09 0.11 6.18
C ILE A 35 -6.25 -1.07 6.65
N VAL A 36 -5.33 -1.51 5.79
CA VAL A 36 -4.44 -2.63 6.09
C VAL A 36 -3.00 -2.16 5.93
N GLY A 37 -2.21 -2.29 6.98
CA GLY A 37 -0.77 -2.07 6.93
C GLY A 37 -0.05 -3.37 6.60
N ILE A 38 0.81 -3.35 5.60
CA ILE A 38 1.52 -4.53 5.12
C ILE A 38 3.02 -4.25 5.11
N ASP A 39 3.80 -5.17 5.66
CA ASP A 39 5.25 -5.11 5.66
C ASP A 39 5.84 -6.26 4.84
N GLY A 40 7.01 -6.03 4.25
CA GLY A 40 7.80 -7.07 3.60
C GLY A 40 7.44 -7.35 2.15
N LEU A 41 6.52 -6.58 1.55
CA LEU A 41 6.16 -6.72 0.14
C LEU A 41 6.53 -5.45 -0.62
N ASP A 42 6.98 -5.60 -1.85
CA ASP A 42 7.23 -4.46 -2.72
C ASP A 42 5.93 -3.99 -3.39
N PHE A 43 6.01 -2.83 -4.03
CA PHE A 43 4.84 -2.23 -4.68
C PHE A 43 4.26 -3.16 -5.75
N ASP A 44 5.10 -3.77 -6.57
CA ASP A 44 4.63 -4.61 -7.67
C ASP A 44 3.85 -5.82 -7.16
N THR A 45 4.31 -6.41 -6.06
CA THR A 45 3.61 -7.54 -5.43
C THR A 45 2.25 -7.10 -4.92
N VAL A 46 2.18 -5.97 -4.20
CA VAL A 46 0.90 -5.46 -3.68
C VAL A 46 -0.04 -5.08 -4.82
N ALA A 47 0.49 -4.47 -5.89
CA ALA A 47 -0.31 -4.13 -7.07
C ALA A 47 -0.89 -5.38 -7.74
N SER A 48 -0.13 -6.47 -7.81
CA SER A 48 -0.62 -7.74 -8.35
C SER A 48 -1.73 -8.33 -7.47
N MET A 49 -1.61 -8.19 -6.17
CA MET A 49 -2.64 -8.61 -5.22
C MET A 49 -3.92 -7.79 -5.40
N LYS A 50 -3.78 -6.49 -5.64
CA LYS A 50 -4.92 -5.62 -5.95
C LYS A 50 -5.68 -6.13 -7.17
N ILE A 51 -4.98 -6.48 -8.24
CA ILE A 51 -5.62 -6.99 -9.45
C ILE A 51 -6.40 -8.26 -9.14
N ALA A 52 -5.82 -9.18 -8.38
CA ALA A 52 -6.49 -10.43 -8.00
C ALA A 52 -7.76 -10.17 -7.18
N VAL A 53 -7.67 -9.30 -6.18
CA VAL A 53 -8.80 -8.98 -5.29
C VAL A 53 -9.91 -8.28 -6.06
N MET A 54 -9.57 -7.28 -6.89
CA MET A 54 -10.55 -6.54 -7.68
C MET A 54 -11.24 -7.46 -8.70
N SER A 55 -10.49 -8.37 -9.31
CA SER A 55 -11.04 -9.33 -10.28
C SER A 55 -12.04 -10.29 -9.65
N SER A 56 -11.91 -10.57 -8.36
CA SER A 56 -12.83 -11.46 -7.65
C SER A 56 -14.19 -10.80 -7.37
N GLY A 57 -14.29 -9.48 -7.48
CA GLY A 57 -15.53 -8.74 -7.20
C GLY A 57 -15.80 -8.51 -5.72
N VAL A 58 -14.90 -8.91 -4.84
CA VAL A 58 -15.06 -8.73 -3.38
C VAL A 58 -15.00 -7.27 -2.98
N MET A 59 -14.23 -6.48 -3.74
CA MET A 59 -14.04 -5.04 -3.48
C MET A 59 -14.35 -4.22 -4.71
N THR A 60 -14.87 -3.00 -4.50
CA THR A 60 -15.18 -2.06 -5.59
C THR A 60 -14.07 -1.05 -5.81
N SER A 61 -13.21 -0.84 -4.83
CA SER A 61 -12.07 0.08 -4.95
C SER A 61 -10.97 -0.35 -3.98
N MET A 62 -9.74 -0.01 -4.33
CA MET A 62 -8.58 -0.29 -3.50
C MET A 62 -7.45 0.68 -3.88
N ASP A 63 -6.98 1.42 -2.91
CA ASP A 63 -5.85 2.34 -3.09
C ASP A 63 -4.62 1.77 -2.42
N ILE A 64 -3.48 1.91 -3.08
CA ILE A 64 -2.20 1.49 -2.52
C ILE A 64 -1.40 2.72 -2.15
N LEU A 65 -0.98 2.79 -0.88
CA LEU A 65 -0.10 3.84 -0.38
C LEU A 65 1.22 3.19 0.00
N GLU A 66 2.30 3.71 -0.53
CA GLU A 66 3.63 3.20 -0.24
C GLU A 66 4.36 4.16 0.69
N GLU A 67 4.89 3.63 1.78
CA GLU A 67 5.72 4.41 2.69
C GLU A 67 7.03 4.78 1.99
N VAL A 68 7.46 6.03 2.14
CA VAL A 68 8.68 6.51 1.52
C VAL A 68 9.67 7.00 2.58
N ASP A 69 10.96 6.93 2.26
CA ASP A 69 12.01 7.47 3.12
C ASP A 69 12.23 8.95 2.75
N MET A 70 11.65 9.83 3.55
CA MET A 70 11.75 11.27 3.29
C MET A 70 13.18 11.79 3.38
N LYS A 71 14.03 11.21 4.21
CA LYS A 71 15.45 11.61 4.27
C LYS A 71 16.14 11.37 2.94
N SER A 72 15.92 10.21 2.35
CA SER A 72 16.47 9.87 1.04
C SER A 72 15.94 10.81 -0.05
N ILE A 73 14.64 11.07 -0.03
CA ILE A 73 13.99 11.95 -1.00
C ILE A 73 14.55 13.38 -0.89
N VAL A 74 14.66 13.91 0.33
CA VAL A 74 15.19 15.27 0.56
C VAL A 74 16.63 15.37 0.09
N THR A 75 17.47 14.36 0.36
CA THR A 75 18.86 14.34 -0.10
C THR A 75 18.93 14.36 -1.62
N LYS A 76 18.11 13.57 -2.29
CA LYS A 76 18.05 13.54 -3.76
C LYS A 76 17.48 14.83 -4.33
N ALA A 77 16.50 15.44 -3.66
CA ALA A 77 15.93 16.71 -4.08
C ALA A 77 16.97 17.82 -4.07
N LYS A 78 17.87 17.81 -3.10
CA LYS A 78 18.97 18.77 -3.02
C LYS A 78 19.88 18.67 -4.25
N THR A 79 20.26 17.46 -4.61
CA THR A 79 21.06 17.22 -5.81
C THR A 79 20.29 17.62 -7.07
N ALA A 80 19.00 17.28 -7.14
CA ALA A 80 18.16 17.64 -8.28
C ALA A 80 18.07 19.17 -8.44
N SER A 81 17.94 19.90 -7.33
CA SER A 81 17.88 21.37 -7.35
C SER A 81 19.17 22.00 -7.88
N GLU A 82 20.31 21.41 -7.53
CA GLU A 82 21.61 21.86 -8.01
C GLU A 82 21.78 21.65 -9.52
N ASN A 83 21.15 20.62 -10.07
CA ASN A 83 21.26 20.23 -11.46
C ASN A 83 20.16 20.80 -12.36
N TYR A 84 19.08 21.30 -11.78
CA TYR A 84 17.96 21.84 -12.56
C TYR A 84 18.29 23.25 -13.06
N LYS A 85 18.12 23.46 -14.35
CA LYS A 85 18.27 24.78 -14.99
C LYS A 85 16.91 25.23 -15.52
N LYS A 86 16.49 26.42 -15.11
CA LYS A 86 15.27 27.01 -15.62
C LYS A 86 15.40 27.29 -17.12
N PRO A 87 14.33 27.16 -17.91
CA PRO A 87 14.35 27.57 -19.31
C PRO A 87 14.78 29.05 -19.43
N GLY A 88 15.72 29.33 -20.32
CA GLY A 88 16.22 30.69 -20.56
C GLY A 88 17.38 31.11 -19.68
N GLU A 89 17.87 30.26 -18.80
CA GLU A 89 19.07 30.52 -17.99
C GLU A 89 20.28 29.75 -18.50
#